data_5a670b702208a8014ead67ddb44e50f5
#
_entry.id   5a670b702208a8014ead67ddb44e50f5
#
_cell.length_a   1.000
_cell.length_b   1.000
_cell.length_c   1.000
_cell.angle_alpha   90.00
_cell.angle_beta   90.00
_cell.angle_gamma   90.00
#
_symmetry.space_group_name_H-M   'P 1'
#
loop_
_entity.id
_entity.type
_entity.pdbx_description
1 polymer ?
#
loop_
_entity_poly.entity_id
_entity_poly.type
_entity_poly.pdbx_seq_one_letter_code
_entity_poly.pdbx_strand_id
1 'polypeptide(L)'
;MFFDVLTFELRYHLKSRLFLFGSAVFFLLAFLAVASPNVQFGALGGANYNSPFAIVQTHVFMAIIGVLIGAAFLNSAALRDTDERMAEIIYSTRISRVDYVIGRFIGAFIATYLVFVAASLGFALATLAPWLDPGLIGPFNLGHYAYASVVIGAPTLFANCAIVYAFAVLTRDQRISYAVIIALLIAFQVASGLLGEMDQRTAAALVDPSGAAALSEASQYWTVFER
;
A
#
# COMPACT_ATOMS: atom_id res chain seq x y z
N MET A 1 -2.05 -28.14 -3.49
CA MET A 1 -1.71 -27.72 -2.11
C MET A 1 -1.45 -26.23 -2.00
N PHE A 2 -0.69 -25.58 -2.93
CA PHE A 2 -0.52 -24.12 -2.93
C PHE A 2 -1.87 -23.37 -2.91
N PHE A 3 -2.77 -23.69 -3.83
CA PHE A 3 -4.09 -23.01 -3.91
C PHE A 3 -4.99 -23.25 -2.70
N ASP A 4 -4.84 -24.36 -2.01
CA ASP A 4 -5.62 -24.66 -0.81
C ASP A 4 -5.17 -23.75 0.34
N VAL A 5 -3.84 -23.60 0.52
CA VAL A 5 -3.24 -22.70 1.51
C VAL A 5 -3.63 -21.25 1.19
N LEU A 6 -3.47 -20.82 -0.06
CA LEU A 6 -3.84 -19.49 -0.51
C LEU A 6 -5.32 -19.17 -0.23
N THR A 7 -6.22 -20.06 -0.62
CA THR A 7 -7.66 -19.85 -0.46
C THR A 7 -8.06 -19.83 1.01
N PHE A 8 -7.45 -20.68 1.82
CA PHE A 8 -7.66 -20.69 3.27
C PHE A 8 -7.23 -19.35 3.87
N GLU A 9 -6.02 -18.89 3.58
CA GLU A 9 -5.45 -17.66 4.14
C GLU A 9 -6.26 -16.44 3.70
N LEU A 10 -6.63 -16.38 2.43
CA LEU A 10 -7.47 -15.30 1.91
C LEU A 10 -8.84 -15.26 2.58
N ARG A 11 -9.51 -16.39 2.72
CA ARG A 11 -10.80 -16.47 3.40
C ARG A 11 -10.71 -16.10 4.88
N TYR A 12 -9.62 -16.48 5.53
CA TYR A 12 -9.35 -16.15 6.93
C TYR A 12 -9.27 -14.63 7.12
N HIS A 13 -8.46 -13.95 6.29
CA HIS A 13 -8.29 -12.51 6.38
C HIS A 13 -9.54 -11.74 5.97
N LEU A 14 -10.22 -12.13 4.90
CA LEU A 14 -11.45 -11.46 4.44
C LEU A 14 -12.60 -11.51 5.46
N LYS A 15 -12.64 -12.54 6.30
CA LYS A 15 -13.63 -12.65 7.39
C LYS A 15 -13.21 -11.93 8.67
N SER A 16 -12.00 -11.40 8.74
CA SER A 16 -11.49 -10.73 9.92
C SER A 16 -12.12 -9.35 10.10
N ARG A 17 -12.33 -8.95 11.36
CA ARG A 17 -12.77 -7.58 11.69
C ARG A 17 -11.75 -6.54 11.27
N LEU A 18 -10.47 -6.92 11.27
CA LEU A 18 -9.37 -6.07 10.83
C LEU A 18 -9.49 -5.70 9.36
N PHE A 19 -9.91 -6.62 8.49
CA PHE A 19 -10.15 -6.36 7.07
C PHE A 19 -11.24 -5.31 6.87
N LEU A 20 -12.39 -5.47 7.53
CA LEU A 20 -13.49 -4.52 7.44
C LEU A 20 -13.10 -3.13 7.97
N PHE A 21 -12.47 -3.09 9.14
CA PHE A 21 -12.01 -1.85 9.75
C PHE A 21 -10.94 -1.15 8.89
N GLY A 22 -9.94 -1.90 8.43
CA GLY A 22 -8.89 -1.40 7.56
C GLY A 22 -9.45 -0.83 6.24
N SER A 23 -10.37 -1.56 5.60
CA SER A 23 -11.01 -1.10 4.36
C SER A 23 -11.82 0.18 4.59
N ALA A 24 -12.56 0.27 5.70
CA ALA A 24 -13.31 1.48 6.05
C ALA A 24 -12.39 2.67 6.33
N VAL A 25 -11.29 2.47 7.06
CA VAL A 25 -10.30 3.52 7.35
C VAL A 25 -9.66 4.01 6.06
N PHE A 26 -9.22 3.12 5.18
CA PHE A 26 -8.59 3.48 3.91
C PHE A 26 -9.54 4.20 2.97
N PHE A 27 -10.77 3.71 2.88
CA PHE A 27 -11.83 4.38 2.13
C PHE A 27 -12.05 5.81 2.64
N LEU A 28 -12.22 5.98 3.96
CA LEU A 28 -12.48 7.28 4.57
C LEU A 28 -11.28 8.24 4.45
N LEU A 29 -10.05 7.76 4.64
CA LEU A 29 -8.86 8.60 4.48
C LEU A 29 -8.74 9.13 3.05
N ALA A 30 -8.91 8.27 2.05
CA ALA A 30 -8.84 8.69 0.66
C ALA A 30 -10.03 9.57 0.26
N PHE A 31 -11.22 9.28 0.76
CA PHE A 31 -12.39 10.12 0.57
C PHE A 31 -12.17 11.53 1.14
N LEU A 32 -11.71 11.63 2.39
CA LEU A 32 -11.46 12.91 3.05
C LEU A 32 -10.31 13.70 2.41
N ALA A 33 -9.32 13.01 1.82
CA ALA A 33 -8.22 13.65 1.11
C ALA A 33 -8.69 14.53 -0.07
N VAL A 34 -9.83 14.20 -0.66
CA VAL A 34 -10.45 14.99 -1.73
C VAL A 34 -11.58 15.85 -1.19
N ALA A 35 -12.45 15.27 -0.35
CA ALA A 35 -13.67 15.92 0.11
C ALA A 35 -13.45 17.01 1.18
N SER A 36 -12.25 17.07 1.79
CA SER A 36 -11.94 18.04 2.85
C SER A 36 -10.69 18.86 2.51
N PRO A 37 -10.76 20.21 2.59
CA PRO A 37 -9.59 21.07 2.38
C PRO A 37 -8.52 20.90 3.46
N ASN A 38 -8.86 20.28 4.60
CA ASN A 38 -7.97 20.10 5.74
C ASN A 38 -7.16 18.78 5.68
N VAL A 39 -7.51 17.86 4.79
CA VAL A 39 -6.84 16.57 4.65
C VAL A 39 -6.33 16.46 3.20
N GLN A 40 -5.09 16.86 2.99
CA GLN A 40 -4.44 16.78 1.69
C GLN A 40 -3.17 15.94 1.79
N PHE A 41 -3.00 15.01 0.85
CA PHE A 41 -1.78 14.21 0.73
C PHE A 41 -0.93 14.74 -0.42
N GLY A 42 0.06 15.57 -0.06
CA GLY A 42 0.99 16.18 -1.01
C GLY A 42 0.54 17.54 -1.55
N ALA A 43 1.46 18.22 -2.21
CA ALA A 43 1.19 19.52 -2.85
C ALA A 43 0.64 19.29 -4.26
N LEU A 44 -0.64 19.63 -4.48
CA LEU A 44 -1.29 19.46 -5.79
C LEU A 44 -0.89 20.55 -6.79
N GLY A 45 -0.19 21.61 -6.35
CA GLY A 45 0.38 22.63 -7.24
C GLY A 45 -0.62 23.31 -8.19
N GLY A 46 -1.90 23.41 -7.80
CA GLY A 46 -2.97 23.97 -8.63
C GLY A 46 -3.56 22.98 -9.66
N ALA A 47 -3.17 21.71 -9.61
CA ALA A 47 -3.79 20.67 -10.42
C ALA A 47 -5.17 20.29 -9.90
N ASN A 48 -6.03 19.77 -10.79
CA ASN A 48 -7.34 19.25 -10.38
C ASN A 48 -7.18 18.11 -9.38
N TYR A 49 -8.13 18.00 -8.45
CA TYR A 49 -8.12 16.93 -7.43
C TYR A 49 -8.07 15.52 -8.02
N ASN A 50 -8.70 15.30 -9.19
CA ASN A 50 -8.71 14.03 -9.91
C ASN A 50 -7.76 13.99 -11.11
N SER A 51 -6.72 14.85 -11.13
CA SER A 51 -5.68 14.76 -12.15
C SER A 51 -4.90 13.43 -12.02
N PRO A 52 -4.32 12.89 -13.10
CA PRO A 52 -3.52 11.67 -13.06
C PRO A 52 -2.40 11.76 -12.02
N PHE A 53 -1.76 12.90 -11.89
CA PHE A 53 -0.71 13.17 -10.92
C PHE A 53 -1.23 13.08 -9.47
N ALA A 54 -2.35 13.76 -9.16
CA ALA A 54 -2.95 13.76 -7.83
C ALA A 54 -3.37 12.34 -7.40
N ILE A 55 -3.97 11.58 -8.34
CA ILE A 55 -4.37 10.19 -8.10
C ILE A 55 -3.15 9.33 -7.79
N VAL A 56 -2.09 9.37 -8.61
CA VAL A 56 -0.87 8.57 -8.39
C VAL A 56 -0.19 8.96 -7.09
N GLN A 57 -0.04 10.26 -6.80
CA GLN A 57 0.58 10.73 -5.56
C GLN A 57 -0.17 10.24 -4.31
N THR A 58 -1.50 10.32 -4.33
CA THR A 58 -2.33 9.79 -3.24
C THR A 58 -2.17 8.28 -3.08
N HIS A 59 -2.11 7.53 -4.18
CA HIS A 59 -1.92 6.08 -4.14
C HIS A 59 -0.54 5.68 -3.60
N VAL A 60 0.51 6.40 -3.98
CA VAL A 60 1.86 6.21 -3.42
C VAL A 60 1.85 6.41 -1.91
N PHE A 61 1.23 7.50 -1.44
CA PHE A 61 1.11 7.77 -0.01
C PHE A 61 0.28 6.71 0.72
N MET A 62 -0.83 6.29 0.14
CA MET A 62 -1.68 5.21 0.68
C MET A 62 -0.96 3.86 0.70
N ALA A 63 -0.06 3.58 -0.25
CA ALA A 63 0.74 2.36 -0.25
C ALA A 63 1.68 2.29 0.96
N ILE A 64 2.27 3.43 1.37
CA ILE A 64 3.13 3.50 2.57
C ILE A 64 2.31 3.18 3.82
N ILE A 65 1.14 3.81 3.98
CA ILE A 65 0.22 3.52 5.10
C ILE A 65 -0.29 2.08 5.01
N GLY A 66 -0.50 1.57 3.81
CA GLY A 66 -0.96 0.20 3.53
C GLY A 66 -0.06 -0.87 4.13
N VAL A 67 1.24 -0.63 4.19
CA VAL A 67 2.19 -1.55 4.81
C VAL A 67 1.93 -1.72 6.31
N LEU A 68 1.48 -0.67 7.01
CA LEU A 68 1.14 -0.74 8.45
C LEU A 68 -0.03 -1.70 8.72
N ILE A 69 -1.09 -1.60 7.92
CA ILE A 69 -2.23 -2.52 8.03
C ILE A 69 -1.84 -3.91 7.52
N GLY A 70 -1.10 -3.95 6.41
CA GLY A 70 -0.58 -5.18 5.82
C GLY A 70 0.28 -5.98 6.81
N ALA A 71 1.05 -5.30 7.66
CA ALA A 71 1.85 -5.96 8.67
C ALA A 71 1.04 -6.84 9.62
N ALA A 72 -0.16 -6.43 9.99
CA ALA A 72 -1.02 -7.23 10.85
C ALA A 72 -1.47 -8.53 10.15
N PHE A 73 -1.80 -8.46 8.86
CA PHE A 73 -2.12 -9.64 8.06
C PHE A 73 -0.88 -10.52 7.84
N LEU A 74 0.25 -9.91 7.48
CA LEU A 74 1.51 -10.60 7.21
C LEU A 74 2.08 -11.28 8.45
N ASN A 75 2.04 -10.61 9.61
CA ASN A 75 2.46 -11.21 10.88
C ASN A 75 1.54 -12.37 11.28
N SER A 76 0.22 -12.20 11.14
CA SER A 76 -0.73 -13.30 11.36
C SER A 76 -0.42 -14.48 10.43
N ALA A 77 -0.15 -14.23 9.15
CA ALA A 77 0.21 -15.26 8.20
C ALA A 77 1.55 -15.93 8.50
N ALA A 78 2.55 -15.19 8.99
CA ALA A 78 3.88 -15.71 9.27
C ALA A 78 3.97 -16.48 10.60
N LEU A 79 3.30 -15.98 11.66
CA LEU A 79 3.57 -16.38 13.04
C LEU A 79 2.47 -17.22 13.70
N ARG A 80 1.23 -17.21 13.15
CA ARG A 80 0.06 -17.86 13.75
C ARG A 80 0.32 -19.31 14.18
N ASP A 81 0.98 -20.11 13.35
CA ASP A 81 1.20 -21.51 13.68
C ASP A 81 2.20 -21.72 14.80
N THR A 82 3.17 -20.80 14.91
CA THR A 82 4.12 -20.78 16.03
C THR A 82 3.43 -20.35 17.32
N ASP A 83 2.59 -19.32 17.25
CA ASP A 83 1.86 -18.79 18.39
C ASP A 83 0.81 -19.79 18.90
N GLU A 84 0.15 -20.51 18.00
CA GLU A 84 -0.85 -21.53 18.32
C GLU A 84 -0.24 -22.92 18.57
N ARG A 85 1.10 -23.07 18.51
CA ARG A 85 1.84 -24.33 18.69
C ARG A 85 1.43 -25.45 17.72
N MET A 86 0.96 -25.07 16.53
CA MET A 86 0.55 -26.02 15.49
C MET A 86 1.63 -26.32 14.45
N ALA A 87 2.76 -25.64 14.55
CA ALA A 87 3.85 -25.75 13.56
C ALA A 87 4.33 -27.19 13.38
N GLU A 88 4.48 -27.98 14.47
CA GLU A 88 4.93 -29.38 14.40
C GLU A 88 3.96 -30.25 13.63
N ILE A 89 2.66 -30.05 13.80
CA ILE A 89 1.61 -30.81 13.10
C ILE A 89 1.64 -30.47 11.60
N ILE A 90 1.75 -29.20 11.26
CA ILE A 90 1.77 -28.74 9.87
C ILE A 90 3.04 -29.26 9.16
N TYR A 91 4.19 -29.21 9.79
CA TYR A 91 5.45 -29.67 9.21
C TYR A 91 5.56 -31.21 9.14
N SER A 92 4.71 -31.96 9.82
CA SER A 92 4.59 -33.41 9.65
C SER A 92 3.75 -33.81 8.44
N THR A 93 3.04 -32.89 7.82
CA THR A 93 2.24 -33.11 6.61
C THR A 93 3.10 -33.09 5.34
N ARG A 94 2.56 -33.63 4.23
CA ARG A 94 3.26 -33.66 2.92
C ARG A 94 3.25 -32.29 2.19
N ILE A 95 3.05 -31.19 2.89
CA ILE A 95 3.02 -29.88 2.26
C ILE A 95 4.46 -29.40 1.99
N SER A 96 4.72 -28.96 0.74
CA SER A 96 5.98 -28.30 0.40
C SER A 96 6.13 -27.01 1.23
N ARG A 97 7.30 -26.82 1.82
CA ARG A 97 7.59 -25.58 2.61
C ARG A 97 7.44 -24.31 1.76
N VAL A 98 7.83 -24.39 0.50
CA VAL A 98 7.74 -23.27 -0.44
C VAL A 98 6.27 -22.95 -0.73
N ASP A 99 5.45 -23.95 -1.08
CA ASP A 99 4.02 -23.76 -1.33
C ASP A 99 3.31 -23.16 -0.12
N TYR A 100 3.71 -23.60 1.07
CA TYR A 100 3.13 -23.12 2.33
C TYR A 100 3.47 -21.65 2.57
N VAL A 101 4.77 -21.29 2.56
CA VAL A 101 5.22 -19.91 2.85
C VAL A 101 4.70 -18.93 1.80
N ILE A 102 4.83 -19.28 0.51
CA ILE A 102 4.38 -18.40 -0.58
C ILE A 102 2.85 -18.31 -0.60
N GLY A 103 2.14 -19.42 -0.41
CA GLY A 103 0.67 -19.40 -0.37
C GLY A 103 0.11 -18.50 0.73
N ARG A 104 0.72 -18.52 1.92
CA ARG A 104 0.36 -17.62 3.03
C ARG A 104 0.69 -16.17 2.73
N PHE A 105 1.89 -15.91 2.19
CA PHE A 105 2.26 -14.55 1.79
C PHE A 105 1.29 -13.97 0.78
N ILE A 106 1.01 -14.68 -0.30
CA ILE A 106 0.13 -14.19 -1.37
C ILE A 106 -1.29 -14.00 -0.85
N GLY A 107 -1.80 -14.91 0.01
CA GLY A 107 -3.12 -14.75 0.64
C GLY A 107 -3.24 -13.49 1.49
N ALA A 108 -2.24 -13.23 2.35
CA ALA A 108 -2.17 -12.03 3.18
C ALA A 108 -1.96 -10.76 2.34
N PHE A 109 -1.12 -10.83 1.30
CA PHE A 109 -0.90 -9.73 0.37
C PHE A 109 -2.18 -9.36 -0.38
N ILE A 110 -2.93 -10.32 -0.92
CA ILE A 110 -4.20 -10.04 -1.61
C ILE A 110 -5.19 -9.35 -0.66
N ALA A 111 -5.29 -9.81 0.59
CA ALA A 111 -6.13 -9.16 1.58
C ALA A 111 -5.69 -7.69 1.83
N THR A 112 -4.39 -7.45 1.98
CA THR A 112 -3.81 -6.10 2.12
C THR A 112 -4.11 -5.24 0.89
N TYR A 113 -3.94 -5.80 -0.31
CA TYR A 113 -4.20 -5.09 -1.55
C TYR A 113 -5.68 -4.74 -1.73
N LEU A 114 -6.60 -5.61 -1.31
CA LEU A 114 -8.03 -5.29 -1.33
C LEU A 114 -8.39 -4.14 -0.37
N VAL A 115 -7.75 -4.06 0.80
CA VAL A 115 -7.86 -2.89 1.69
C VAL A 115 -7.34 -1.62 0.99
N PHE A 116 -6.21 -1.72 0.29
CA PHE A 116 -5.66 -0.61 -0.48
C PHE A 116 -6.59 -0.17 -1.64
N VAL A 117 -7.24 -1.10 -2.34
CA VAL A 117 -8.23 -0.79 -3.39
C VAL A 117 -9.43 -0.03 -2.82
N ALA A 118 -9.80 -0.25 -1.56
CA ALA A 118 -10.85 0.54 -0.93
C ALA A 118 -10.50 2.04 -0.87
N ALA A 119 -9.22 2.42 -0.77
CA ALA A 119 -8.80 3.81 -0.90
C ALA A 119 -9.08 4.38 -2.30
N SER A 120 -8.81 3.63 -3.36
CA SER A 120 -9.14 4.05 -4.74
C SER A 120 -10.63 4.32 -4.92
N LEU A 121 -11.47 3.47 -4.33
CA LEU A 121 -12.92 3.66 -4.35
C LEU A 121 -13.34 4.90 -3.56
N GLY A 122 -12.75 5.12 -2.37
CA GLY A 122 -13.00 6.32 -1.58
C GLY A 122 -12.62 7.60 -2.32
N PHE A 123 -11.46 7.60 -2.96
CA PHE A 123 -10.98 8.73 -3.76
C PHE A 123 -11.93 9.00 -4.95
N ALA A 124 -12.29 7.97 -5.71
CA ALA A 124 -13.18 8.11 -6.86
C ALA A 124 -14.57 8.63 -6.47
N LEU A 125 -15.14 8.11 -5.37
CA LEU A 125 -16.45 8.56 -4.89
C LEU A 125 -16.41 9.98 -4.32
N ALA A 126 -15.28 10.42 -3.76
CA ALA A 126 -15.12 11.77 -3.24
C ALA A 126 -15.25 12.84 -4.34
N THR A 127 -14.83 12.53 -5.58
CA THR A 127 -14.96 13.47 -6.72
C THR A 127 -16.42 13.72 -7.12
N LEU A 128 -17.35 12.92 -6.65
CA LEU A 128 -18.79 13.08 -6.86
C LEU A 128 -19.47 13.88 -5.74
N ALA A 129 -18.72 14.36 -4.73
CA ALA A 129 -19.28 15.07 -3.59
C ALA A 129 -19.85 16.43 -4.02
N PRO A 130 -21.12 16.75 -3.69
CA PRO A 130 -21.82 17.94 -4.20
C PRO A 130 -21.32 19.28 -3.62
N TRP A 131 -20.48 19.25 -2.60
CA TRP A 131 -19.88 20.44 -1.96
C TRP A 131 -18.52 20.81 -2.52
N LEU A 132 -17.94 20.00 -3.42
CA LEU A 132 -16.68 20.33 -4.07
C LEU A 132 -16.90 21.35 -5.19
N ASP A 133 -15.93 22.25 -5.37
CA ASP A 133 -15.93 23.20 -6.48
C ASP A 133 -15.75 22.45 -7.81
N PRO A 134 -16.73 22.50 -8.72
CA PRO A 134 -16.63 21.87 -10.03
C PRO A 134 -15.41 22.33 -10.85
N GLY A 135 -14.90 23.54 -10.60
CA GLY A 135 -13.72 24.08 -11.27
C GLY A 135 -12.41 23.38 -10.90
N LEU A 136 -12.41 22.63 -9.78
CA LEU A 136 -11.26 21.89 -9.29
C LEU A 136 -11.32 20.39 -9.62
N ILE A 137 -12.35 19.96 -10.33
CA ILE A 137 -12.57 18.56 -10.70
C ILE A 137 -12.51 18.46 -12.23
N GLY A 138 -11.55 17.71 -12.75
CA GLY A 138 -11.45 17.38 -14.17
C GLY A 138 -12.40 16.23 -14.58
N PRO A 139 -12.40 15.84 -15.86
CA PRO A 139 -13.23 14.73 -16.34
C PRO A 139 -12.86 13.42 -15.63
N PHE A 140 -13.87 12.67 -15.21
CA PHE A 140 -13.67 11.38 -14.55
C PHE A 140 -13.12 10.34 -15.54
N ASN A 141 -12.00 9.71 -15.20
CA ASN A 141 -11.41 8.64 -16.00
C ASN A 141 -10.99 7.47 -15.09
N LEU A 142 -11.72 6.39 -15.16
CA LEU A 142 -11.43 5.17 -14.37
C LEU A 142 -10.04 4.58 -14.67
N GLY A 143 -9.51 4.79 -15.88
CA GLY A 143 -8.18 4.34 -16.27
C GLY A 143 -7.06 4.89 -15.40
N HIS A 144 -7.16 6.14 -14.94
CA HIS A 144 -6.16 6.75 -14.05
C HIS A 144 -6.12 6.05 -12.68
N TYR A 145 -7.28 5.70 -12.12
CA TYR A 145 -7.37 4.98 -10.84
C TYR A 145 -6.86 3.55 -10.97
N ALA A 146 -7.22 2.86 -12.06
CA ALA A 146 -6.73 1.52 -12.35
C ALA A 146 -5.21 1.50 -12.53
N TYR A 147 -4.66 2.46 -13.30
CA TYR A 147 -3.22 2.62 -13.48
C TYR A 147 -2.50 2.87 -12.15
N ALA A 148 -2.97 3.83 -11.36
CA ALA A 148 -2.38 4.15 -10.07
C ALA A 148 -2.42 2.96 -9.09
N SER A 149 -3.54 2.22 -9.06
CA SER A 149 -3.68 1.07 -8.17
C SER A 149 -2.84 -0.13 -8.60
N VAL A 150 -2.87 -0.48 -9.89
CA VAL A 150 -2.29 -1.75 -10.39
C VAL A 150 -0.84 -1.57 -10.78
N VAL A 151 -0.50 -0.47 -11.49
CA VAL A 151 0.87 -0.30 -12.03
C VAL A 151 1.80 0.33 -11.01
N ILE A 152 1.30 1.21 -10.15
CA ILE A 152 2.13 1.90 -9.15
C ILE A 152 1.93 1.30 -7.76
N GLY A 153 0.69 1.26 -7.28
CA GLY A 153 0.38 0.85 -5.91
C GLY A 153 0.66 -0.62 -5.63
N ALA A 154 0.24 -1.53 -6.52
CA ALA A 154 0.41 -2.96 -6.30
C ALA A 154 1.88 -3.40 -6.21
N PRO A 155 2.80 -3.01 -7.12
CA PRO A 155 4.20 -3.38 -7.03
C PRO A 155 4.89 -2.78 -5.80
N THR A 156 4.62 -1.50 -5.50
CA THR A 156 5.17 -0.82 -4.32
C THR A 156 4.72 -1.51 -3.03
N LEU A 157 3.42 -1.77 -2.90
CA LEU A 157 2.86 -2.46 -1.74
C LEU A 157 3.40 -3.90 -1.65
N PHE A 158 3.52 -4.62 -2.79
CA PHE A 158 4.06 -5.97 -2.84
C PHE A 158 5.50 -6.04 -2.34
N ALA A 159 6.37 -5.16 -2.83
CA ALA A 159 7.77 -5.12 -2.45
C ALA A 159 7.93 -4.88 -0.93
N ASN A 160 7.23 -3.88 -0.40
CA ASN A 160 7.28 -3.56 1.02
C ASN A 160 6.69 -4.69 1.89
N CYS A 161 5.57 -5.27 1.48
CA CYS A 161 4.96 -6.42 2.15
C CYS A 161 5.88 -7.65 2.13
N ALA A 162 6.59 -7.89 1.02
CA ALA A 162 7.53 -9.00 0.91
C ALA A 162 8.71 -8.86 1.88
N ILE A 163 9.25 -7.64 2.02
CA ILE A 163 10.30 -7.35 2.99
C ILE A 163 9.81 -7.63 4.42
N VAL A 164 8.67 -7.06 4.81
CA VAL A 164 8.09 -7.23 6.15
C VAL A 164 7.82 -8.71 6.44
N TYR A 165 7.22 -9.44 5.49
CA TYR A 165 6.92 -10.86 5.65
C TYR A 165 8.19 -11.72 5.74
N ALA A 166 9.21 -11.43 4.93
CA ALA A 166 10.48 -12.15 4.98
C ALA A 166 11.13 -12.03 6.38
N PHE A 167 11.16 -10.82 6.94
CA PHE A 167 11.68 -10.62 8.29
C PHE A 167 10.82 -11.33 9.35
N ALA A 168 9.49 -11.29 9.23
CA ALA A 168 8.59 -12.02 10.14
C ALA A 168 8.86 -13.52 10.16
N VAL A 169 9.02 -14.14 8.97
CA VAL A 169 9.29 -15.56 8.83
C VAL A 169 10.69 -15.95 9.34
N LEU A 170 11.71 -15.13 9.04
CA LEU A 170 13.09 -15.41 9.41
C LEU A 170 13.34 -15.26 10.91
N THR A 171 12.77 -14.23 11.52
CA THR A 171 13.03 -13.91 12.93
C THR A 171 12.04 -14.57 13.87
N ARG A 172 10.87 -14.94 13.38
CA ARG A 172 9.75 -15.45 14.19
C ARG A 172 9.35 -14.52 15.34
N ASP A 173 9.59 -13.22 15.16
CA ASP A 173 9.28 -12.20 16.15
C ASP A 173 8.53 -11.03 15.47
N GLN A 174 7.30 -10.81 15.92
CA GLN A 174 6.45 -9.73 15.47
C GLN A 174 7.07 -8.33 15.67
N ARG A 175 7.88 -8.17 16.71
CA ARG A 175 8.52 -6.88 17.05
C ARG A 175 9.50 -6.44 15.95
N ILE A 176 10.23 -7.39 15.37
CA ILE A 176 11.16 -7.12 14.28
C ILE A 176 10.44 -6.67 13.03
N SER A 177 9.27 -7.26 12.73
CA SER A 177 8.44 -6.80 11.61
C SER A 177 8.03 -5.34 11.76
N TYR A 178 7.65 -4.91 12.94
CA TYR A 178 7.34 -3.49 13.19
C TYR A 178 8.58 -2.60 13.11
N ALA A 179 9.74 -3.07 13.56
CA ALA A 179 11.00 -2.34 13.41
C ALA A 179 11.36 -2.15 11.92
N VAL A 180 11.13 -3.17 11.08
CA VAL A 180 11.31 -3.06 9.61
C VAL A 180 10.37 -2.02 9.02
N ILE A 181 9.12 -1.95 9.45
CA ILE A 181 8.18 -0.93 8.98
C ILE A 181 8.67 0.46 9.36
N ILE A 182 9.14 0.64 10.59
CA ILE A 182 9.72 1.92 11.03
C ILE A 182 10.94 2.28 10.17
N ALA A 183 11.80 1.32 9.86
CA ALA A 183 12.94 1.53 8.96
C ALA A 183 12.49 1.94 7.54
N LEU A 184 11.44 1.33 6.99
CA LEU A 184 10.87 1.73 5.70
C LEU A 184 10.28 3.15 5.73
N LEU A 185 9.61 3.53 6.82
CA LEU A 185 9.10 4.90 7.01
C LEU A 185 10.25 5.92 7.13
N ILE A 186 11.32 5.58 7.83
CA ILE A 186 12.51 6.43 7.93
C ILE A 186 13.17 6.56 6.54
N ALA A 187 13.30 5.47 5.79
CA ALA A 187 13.84 5.49 4.43
C ALA A 187 13.02 6.41 3.53
N PHE A 188 11.68 6.35 3.61
CA PHE A 188 10.80 7.27 2.90
C PHE A 188 11.04 8.74 3.29
N GLN A 189 11.15 9.03 4.58
CA GLN A 189 11.40 10.40 5.05
C GLN A 189 12.78 10.93 4.60
N VAL A 190 13.81 10.07 4.66
CA VAL A 190 15.16 10.41 4.17
C VAL A 190 15.13 10.69 2.67
N ALA A 191 14.49 9.82 1.89
CA ALA A 191 14.34 10.01 0.45
C ALA A 191 13.62 11.32 0.11
N SER A 192 12.53 11.62 0.84
CA SER A 192 11.78 12.87 0.67
C SER A 192 12.62 14.11 1.00
N GLY A 193 13.50 14.02 2.01
CA GLY A 193 14.44 15.08 2.36
C GLY A 193 15.51 15.32 1.28
N LEU A 194 16.05 14.22 0.72
CA LEU A 194 17.07 14.28 -0.33
C LEU A 194 16.54 14.84 -1.66
N LEU A 195 15.24 14.75 -1.91
CA LEU A 195 14.62 15.35 -3.10
C LEU A 195 14.74 16.87 -3.17
N GLY A 196 14.93 17.53 -2.03
CA GLY A 196 15.16 18.98 -1.96
C GLY A 196 16.50 19.42 -2.53
N GLU A 197 17.47 18.52 -2.62
CA GLU A 197 18.83 18.79 -3.14
C GLU A 197 18.98 18.25 -4.56
N MET A 198 19.24 19.12 -5.53
CA MET A 198 19.27 18.77 -6.96
C MET A 198 20.25 17.63 -7.28
N ASP A 199 21.39 17.59 -6.62
CA ASP A 199 22.45 16.59 -6.86
C ASP A 199 22.12 15.19 -6.28
N GLN A 200 21.12 15.09 -5.40
CA GLN A 200 20.81 13.85 -4.66
C GLN A 200 19.50 13.17 -5.09
N ARG A 201 18.83 13.70 -6.12
CA ARG A 201 17.53 13.17 -6.58
C ARG A 201 17.58 11.70 -7.01
N THR A 202 18.64 11.32 -7.75
CA THR A 202 18.81 9.92 -8.16
C THR A 202 19.04 9.01 -6.96
N ALA A 203 19.82 9.46 -5.96
CA ALA A 203 20.02 8.72 -4.72
C ALA A 203 18.71 8.61 -3.93
N ALA A 204 17.92 9.68 -3.87
CA ALA A 204 16.60 9.67 -3.26
C ALA A 204 15.67 8.62 -3.90
N ALA A 205 15.64 8.54 -5.24
CA ALA A 205 14.83 7.57 -5.97
C ALA A 205 15.24 6.11 -5.71
N LEU A 206 16.52 5.85 -5.43
CA LEU A 206 17.01 4.51 -5.09
C LEU A 206 16.72 4.09 -3.65
N VAL A 207 16.66 5.04 -2.72
CA VAL A 207 16.41 4.77 -1.29
C VAL A 207 14.92 4.75 -0.98
N ASP A 208 14.10 5.36 -1.81
CA ASP A 208 12.66 5.50 -1.57
C ASP A 208 11.89 4.19 -1.76
N PRO A 209 11.34 3.61 -0.69
CA PRO A 209 10.57 2.37 -0.77
C PRO A 209 9.16 2.57 -1.37
N SER A 210 8.74 3.82 -1.60
CA SER A 210 7.40 4.15 -2.07
C SER A 210 7.31 4.43 -3.57
N GLY A 211 8.43 4.82 -4.19
CA GLY A 211 8.48 5.30 -5.56
C GLY A 211 8.04 6.77 -5.73
N ALA A 212 7.74 7.49 -4.63
CA ALA A 212 7.37 8.91 -4.68
C ALA A 212 8.50 9.79 -5.23
N ALA A 213 9.74 9.49 -4.86
CA ALA A 213 10.91 10.19 -5.34
C ALA A 213 11.11 10.01 -6.85
N ALA A 214 10.96 8.76 -7.34
CA ALA A 214 11.03 8.47 -8.78
C ALA A 214 9.90 9.16 -9.55
N LEU A 215 8.68 9.18 -9.00
CA LEU A 215 7.56 9.92 -9.58
C LEU A 215 7.83 11.42 -9.64
N SER A 216 8.37 12.00 -8.56
CA SER A 216 8.72 13.42 -8.49
C SER A 216 9.76 13.78 -9.54
N GLU A 217 10.80 12.97 -9.73
CA GLU A 217 11.81 13.15 -10.74
C GLU A 217 11.23 13.04 -12.17
N ALA A 218 10.42 12.02 -12.43
CA ALA A 218 9.79 11.82 -13.73
C ALA A 218 8.82 12.95 -14.10
N SER A 219 8.09 13.50 -13.10
CA SER A 219 7.05 14.52 -13.32
C SER A 219 7.58 15.96 -13.34
N GLN A 220 8.86 16.19 -13.04
CA GLN A 220 9.40 17.56 -12.98
C GLN A 220 9.33 18.33 -14.31
N TYR A 221 9.37 17.59 -15.43
CA TYR A 221 9.29 18.16 -16.79
C TYR A 221 7.85 18.24 -17.32
N TRP A 222 6.87 17.74 -16.57
CA TRP A 222 5.49 17.76 -17.01
C TRP A 222 4.91 19.17 -16.93
N THR A 223 4.18 19.55 -17.94
CA THR A 223 3.44 20.82 -17.98
C THR A 223 2.21 20.75 -17.05
N VAL A 224 1.62 21.92 -16.75
CA VAL A 224 0.39 21.99 -15.94
C VAL A 224 -0.77 21.18 -16.56
N PHE A 225 -0.77 21.00 -17.88
CA PHE A 225 -1.78 20.21 -18.60
C PHE A 225 -1.54 18.69 -18.48
N GLU A 226 -0.32 18.26 -18.17
CA GLU A 226 0.05 16.85 -18.01
C GLU A 226 0.00 16.38 -16.54
N ARG A 227 -0.05 17.33 -15.62
CA ARG A 227 -0.23 17.08 -14.18
C ARG A 227 -1.69 17.08 -13.80
#